data_10fde0b132e70a075d46382e653925ec
#
_entry.id   10fde0b132e70a075d46382e653925ec
#
_cell.length_a   1.000
_cell.length_b   1.000
_cell.length_c   1.000
_cell.angle_alpha   90.00
_cell.angle_beta   90.00
_cell.angle_gamma   90.00
#
_symmetry.space_group_name_H-M   'P 1'
#
loop_
_entity.id
_entity.type
_entity.pdbx_description
1 polymer ?
#
loop_
_entity_poly.entity_id
_entity_poly.type
_entity_poly.pdbx_seq_one_letter_code
_entity_poly.pdbx_strand_id
1 'polypeptide(L)'
;MTQRKIIHIDMDAFYASVEQRDNPELRGKPLAVGHAEERGVVAAASYEARRYGVRSAMASQKAKRLCPQLIFVPGRMDVYKSVSRQIHEIFHEYTDIIEPLSLDEAFLDVTENKKDISLAVDIAKEIKQKIREQLNLVASAGVSYNRFLAKIASDYRKPDGLCTIHPEQALDFIARLPIESFWGVGPVTAKKMHLLGIHNGLQLRKCSLEMLTAHFGKAGALYYECSRGIDERPVEAIRIRKSIGCERTLERDISARSSVIIELYHVAVELIERLQRKDFKGNTLTLKIKFHDFSQITRSLTQSQELTTLDRVLPLAKELLKCVEFEQHPIRLIGLSVSNPKEEADEQHGVWEQLSFEFSDWD
;
A
#
# COMPACT_ATOMS: atom_id res chain seq x y z
N MET A 1 -19.65 -26.19 -0.26
CA MET A 1 -18.56 -25.33 0.25
C MET A 1 -19.21 -24.17 0.99
N THR A 2 -18.80 -23.90 2.21
CA THR A 2 -19.31 -22.75 2.98
C THR A 2 -18.85 -21.47 2.29
N GLN A 3 -19.78 -20.54 2.02
CA GLN A 3 -19.46 -19.28 1.40
C GLN A 3 -18.60 -18.43 2.33
N ARG A 4 -17.46 -17.89 1.83
CA ARG A 4 -16.60 -17.04 2.63
C ARG A 4 -17.32 -15.74 3.04
N LYS A 5 -16.98 -15.25 4.24
CA LYS A 5 -17.46 -13.99 4.80
C LYS A 5 -16.30 -13.07 5.06
N ILE A 6 -16.08 -12.12 4.16
CA ILE A 6 -14.94 -11.20 4.20
C ILE A 6 -15.43 -9.80 4.57
N ILE A 7 -14.81 -9.20 5.57
CA ILE A 7 -15.00 -7.80 5.94
C ILE A 7 -13.74 -7.03 5.58
N HIS A 8 -13.90 -5.85 4.99
CA HIS A 8 -12.85 -4.86 4.87
C HIS A 8 -13.19 -3.65 5.73
N ILE A 9 -12.31 -3.32 6.69
CA ILE A 9 -12.43 -2.13 7.54
C ILE A 9 -11.40 -1.10 7.08
N ASP A 10 -11.82 0.16 7.02
CA ASP A 10 -10.98 1.27 6.59
C ASP A 10 -11.34 2.53 7.42
N MET A 11 -10.36 3.08 8.13
CA MET A 11 -10.56 4.23 9.01
C MET A 11 -10.80 5.51 8.19
N ASP A 12 -11.82 6.26 8.54
CA ASP A 12 -12.18 7.47 7.83
C ASP A 12 -11.18 8.61 8.11
N ALA A 13 -10.44 9.03 7.07
CA ALA A 13 -9.43 10.08 7.14
C ALA A 13 -8.44 9.92 8.32
N PHE A 14 -7.92 8.70 8.52
CA PHE A 14 -7.29 8.20 9.74
C PHE A 14 -6.40 9.20 10.46
N TYR A 15 -5.28 9.62 9.87
CA TYR A 15 -4.34 10.51 10.54
C TYR A 15 -4.99 11.86 10.88
N ALA A 16 -5.76 12.42 9.97
CA ALA A 16 -6.45 13.69 10.22
C ALA A 16 -7.51 13.57 11.33
N SER A 17 -8.21 12.44 11.39
CA SER A 17 -9.20 12.14 12.44
C SER A 17 -8.54 11.98 13.81
N VAL A 18 -7.36 11.34 13.88
CA VAL A 18 -6.58 11.26 15.12
C VAL A 18 -6.15 12.65 15.59
N GLU A 19 -5.67 13.53 14.69
CA GLU A 19 -5.32 14.89 15.06
C GLU A 19 -6.52 15.72 15.56
N GLN A 20 -7.68 15.60 14.91
CA GLN A 20 -8.93 16.27 15.34
C GLN A 20 -9.49 15.69 16.63
N ARG A 21 -9.26 14.39 16.91
CA ARG A 21 -9.63 13.74 18.17
C ARG A 21 -8.82 14.31 19.33
N ASP A 22 -7.50 14.33 19.16
CA ASP A 22 -6.53 14.68 20.20
C ASP A 22 -6.45 16.20 20.43
N ASN A 23 -6.76 17.01 19.40
CA ASN A 23 -6.82 18.47 19.49
C ASN A 23 -8.21 18.99 19.08
N PRO A 24 -9.10 19.27 20.05
CA PRO A 24 -10.45 19.76 19.76
C PRO A 24 -10.50 21.04 18.94
N GLU A 25 -9.48 21.89 18.98
CA GLU A 25 -9.41 23.12 18.19
C GLU A 25 -9.34 22.88 16.68
N LEU A 26 -8.93 21.69 16.26
CA LEU A 26 -8.84 21.30 14.86
C LEU A 26 -10.18 20.75 14.33
N ARG A 27 -11.14 20.46 15.18
CA ARG A 27 -12.43 19.86 14.79
C ARG A 27 -13.22 20.79 13.89
N GLY A 28 -13.79 20.23 12.83
CA GLY A 28 -14.59 20.96 11.84
C GLY A 28 -13.77 21.89 10.93
N LYS A 29 -12.44 21.94 11.07
CA LYS A 29 -11.59 22.76 10.22
C LYS A 29 -10.95 21.94 9.10
N PRO A 30 -10.69 22.55 7.92
CA PRO A 30 -9.91 21.90 6.87
C PRO A 30 -8.48 21.61 7.37
N LEU A 31 -8.13 20.34 7.50
CA LEU A 31 -6.87 19.85 8.05
C LEU A 31 -6.16 18.94 7.07
N ALA A 32 -4.86 19.08 6.95
CA ALA A 32 -3.97 18.14 6.29
C ALA A 32 -2.83 17.74 7.23
N VAL A 33 -2.61 16.43 7.37
CA VAL A 33 -1.40 15.91 8.00
C VAL A 33 -0.30 15.90 6.95
N GLY A 34 0.86 16.49 7.28
CA GLY A 34 1.99 16.64 6.38
C GLY A 34 2.75 17.92 6.62
N HIS A 35 3.66 18.25 5.72
CA HIS A 35 4.47 19.46 5.81
C HIS A 35 4.02 20.50 4.79
N ALA A 36 3.94 21.77 5.23
CA ALA A 36 3.50 22.89 4.39
C ALA A 36 4.57 23.40 3.42
N GLU A 37 5.77 22.87 3.50
CA GLU A 37 6.98 23.26 2.76
C GLU A 37 6.82 23.05 1.24
N GLU A 38 7.73 23.63 0.47
CA GLU A 38 7.67 23.63 -0.99
C GLU A 38 7.55 22.21 -1.59
N ARG A 39 8.29 21.24 -1.02
CA ARG A 39 8.28 19.82 -1.43
C ARG A 39 7.38 18.94 -0.56
N GLY A 40 6.62 19.56 0.33
CA GLY A 40 5.68 18.86 1.21
C GLY A 40 4.57 18.16 0.44
N VAL A 41 4.06 17.08 1.03
CA VAL A 41 2.97 16.25 0.50
C VAL A 41 1.93 16.07 1.60
N VAL A 42 0.66 16.07 1.22
CA VAL A 42 -0.46 15.72 2.09
C VAL A 42 -0.43 14.21 2.34
N ALA A 43 -0.15 13.80 3.59
CA ALA A 43 -0.25 12.39 3.99
C ALA A 43 -1.71 11.96 4.17
N ALA A 44 -2.52 12.79 4.84
CA ALA A 44 -3.96 12.59 4.99
C ALA A 44 -4.68 13.94 5.03
N ALA A 45 -5.91 13.97 4.52
CA ALA A 45 -6.77 15.16 4.51
C ALA A 45 -8.08 14.89 5.23
N SER A 46 -8.51 15.80 6.10
CA SER A 46 -9.82 15.74 6.76
C SER A 46 -10.96 15.84 5.74
N TYR A 47 -12.17 15.42 6.11
CA TYR A 47 -13.32 15.52 5.23
C TYR A 47 -13.66 16.97 4.89
N GLU A 48 -13.43 17.90 5.80
CA GLU A 48 -13.56 19.33 5.55
C GLU A 48 -12.59 19.79 4.44
N ALA A 49 -11.33 19.35 4.48
CA ALA A 49 -10.35 19.67 3.44
C ALA A 49 -10.70 18.98 2.09
N ARG A 50 -11.23 17.76 2.14
CA ARG A 50 -11.66 17.02 0.93
C ARG A 50 -12.78 17.72 0.17
N ARG A 51 -13.63 18.52 0.82
CA ARG A 51 -14.67 19.34 0.16
C ARG A 51 -14.09 20.38 -0.80
N TYR A 52 -12.86 20.85 -0.53
CA TYR A 52 -12.12 21.76 -1.40
C TYR A 52 -11.28 21.03 -2.46
N GLY A 53 -11.39 19.69 -2.55
CA GLY A 53 -10.63 18.88 -3.49
C GLY A 53 -9.24 18.47 -3.01
N VAL A 54 -8.87 18.75 -1.75
CA VAL A 54 -7.61 18.28 -1.15
C VAL A 54 -7.66 16.78 -0.96
N ARG A 55 -6.58 16.07 -1.36
CA ARG A 55 -6.47 14.60 -1.28
C ARG A 55 -5.08 14.19 -0.80
N SER A 56 -4.97 12.98 -0.25
CA SER A 56 -3.68 12.34 0.04
C SER A 56 -2.81 12.26 -1.22
N ALA A 57 -1.50 12.28 -1.04
CA ALA A 57 -0.46 12.35 -2.07
C ALA A 57 -0.41 13.66 -2.89
N MET A 58 -1.27 14.64 -2.60
CA MET A 58 -1.25 15.95 -3.25
C MET A 58 -0.07 16.79 -2.73
N ALA A 59 0.62 17.51 -3.64
CA ALA A 59 1.62 18.50 -3.24
C ALA A 59 1.00 19.57 -2.34
N SER A 60 1.67 19.92 -1.23
CA SER A 60 1.15 20.86 -0.21
C SER A 60 0.85 22.24 -0.79
N GLN A 61 1.65 22.71 -1.75
CA GLN A 61 1.42 23.97 -2.45
C GLN A 61 0.12 23.95 -3.28
N LYS A 62 -0.19 22.82 -3.93
CA LYS A 62 -1.46 22.63 -4.64
C LYS A 62 -2.63 22.59 -3.66
N ALA A 63 -2.48 21.88 -2.55
CA ALA A 63 -3.50 21.79 -1.52
C ALA A 63 -3.84 23.18 -0.92
N LYS A 64 -2.84 24.01 -0.63
CA LYS A 64 -3.01 25.39 -0.18
C LYS A 64 -3.74 26.28 -1.20
N ARG A 65 -3.46 26.11 -2.50
CA ARG A 65 -4.19 26.86 -3.54
C ARG A 65 -5.66 26.48 -3.62
N LEU A 66 -5.99 25.18 -3.41
CA LEU A 66 -7.38 24.71 -3.39
C LEU A 66 -8.12 25.12 -2.12
N CYS A 67 -7.42 25.18 -1.00
CA CYS A 67 -7.98 25.52 0.32
C CYS A 67 -7.01 26.47 1.05
N PRO A 68 -7.13 27.82 0.84
CA PRO A 68 -6.22 28.79 1.47
C PRO A 68 -6.22 28.73 3.00
N GLN A 69 -7.35 28.38 3.63
CA GLN A 69 -7.48 28.19 5.08
C GLN A 69 -7.03 26.81 5.58
N LEU A 70 -6.40 25.99 4.75
CA LEU A 70 -5.93 24.66 5.11
C LEU A 70 -4.87 24.72 6.21
N ILE A 71 -5.14 24.02 7.30
CA ILE A 71 -4.20 23.87 8.43
C ILE A 71 -3.33 22.65 8.17
N PHE A 72 -2.01 22.83 8.15
CA PHE A 72 -1.06 21.72 8.12
C PHE A 72 -0.60 21.38 9.54
N VAL A 73 -0.61 20.09 9.87
CA VAL A 73 -0.03 19.57 11.10
C VAL A 73 1.01 18.51 10.79
N PRO A 74 2.14 18.46 11.51
CA PRO A 74 3.12 17.41 11.34
C PRO A 74 2.52 16.05 11.73
N GLY A 75 2.95 14.98 11.05
CA GLY A 75 2.47 13.64 11.36
C GLY A 75 3.11 13.07 12.63
N ARG A 76 2.29 12.46 13.50
CA ARG A 76 2.72 11.75 14.72
C ARG A 76 2.67 10.24 14.50
N MET A 77 3.64 9.71 13.76
CA MET A 77 3.62 8.32 13.30
C MET A 77 3.61 7.28 14.43
N ASP A 78 4.21 7.57 15.55
CA ASP A 78 4.19 6.77 16.78
C ASP A 78 2.77 6.64 17.36
N VAL A 79 2.03 7.77 17.42
CA VAL A 79 0.61 7.79 17.85
C VAL A 79 -0.25 6.99 16.88
N TYR A 80 -0.10 7.19 15.56
CA TYR A 80 -0.89 6.46 14.57
C TYR A 80 -0.66 4.95 14.65
N LYS A 81 0.59 4.50 14.85
CA LYS A 81 0.91 3.09 15.07
C LYS A 81 0.30 2.55 16.37
N SER A 82 0.26 3.36 17.43
CA SER A 82 -0.37 2.97 18.68
C SER A 82 -1.89 2.80 18.52
N VAL A 83 -2.54 3.74 17.86
CA VAL A 83 -3.98 3.66 17.55
C VAL A 83 -4.28 2.47 16.63
N SER A 84 -3.46 2.25 15.61
CA SER A 84 -3.59 1.09 14.71
C SER A 84 -3.54 -0.24 15.49
N ARG A 85 -2.66 -0.38 16.48
CA ARG A 85 -2.62 -1.58 17.34
C ARG A 85 -3.92 -1.78 18.11
N GLN A 86 -4.47 -0.71 18.71
CA GLN A 86 -5.75 -0.78 19.42
C GLN A 86 -6.92 -1.19 18.49
N ILE A 87 -6.90 -0.71 17.24
CA ILE A 87 -7.87 -1.14 16.22
C ILE A 87 -7.72 -2.64 15.95
N HIS A 88 -6.50 -3.13 15.80
CA HIS A 88 -6.23 -4.56 15.58
C HIS A 88 -6.64 -5.43 16.79
N GLU A 89 -6.48 -4.94 18.01
CA GLU A 89 -6.98 -5.62 19.23
C GLU A 89 -8.50 -5.84 19.15
N ILE A 90 -9.26 -4.84 18.68
CA ILE A 90 -10.70 -4.98 18.43
C ILE A 90 -10.98 -6.05 17.37
N PHE A 91 -10.20 -6.11 16.27
CA PHE A 91 -10.38 -7.11 15.22
C PHE A 91 -10.14 -8.52 15.74
N HIS A 92 -9.12 -8.72 16.58
CA HIS A 92 -8.76 -10.00 17.17
C HIS A 92 -9.83 -10.57 18.12
N GLU A 93 -10.78 -9.76 18.57
CA GLU A 93 -11.93 -10.30 19.31
C GLU A 93 -12.85 -11.18 18.43
N TYR A 94 -12.79 -11.01 17.10
CA TYR A 94 -13.69 -11.69 16.16
C TYR A 94 -12.99 -12.78 15.33
N THR A 95 -11.75 -12.55 14.93
CA THR A 95 -10.97 -13.51 14.12
C THR A 95 -9.47 -13.26 14.27
N ASP A 96 -8.65 -14.29 14.03
CA ASP A 96 -7.20 -14.15 13.90
C ASP A 96 -6.75 -14.09 12.43
N ILE A 97 -7.67 -14.34 11.47
CA ILE A 97 -7.39 -14.24 10.04
C ILE A 97 -7.59 -12.79 9.61
N ILE A 98 -6.55 -11.97 9.88
CA ILE A 98 -6.54 -10.53 9.61
C ILE A 98 -5.35 -10.21 8.71
N GLU A 99 -5.60 -9.58 7.56
CA GLU A 99 -4.56 -9.07 6.66
C GLU A 99 -4.52 -7.55 6.69
N PRO A 100 -3.53 -6.94 7.37
CA PRO A 100 -3.31 -5.50 7.32
C PRO A 100 -2.83 -5.08 5.93
N LEU A 101 -3.47 -4.10 5.32
CA LEU A 101 -3.00 -3.45 4.10
C LEU A 101 -2.16 -2.21 4.41
N SER A 102 -2.54 -1.48 5.46
CA SER A 102 -1.88 -0.27 5.96
C SER A 102 -2.04 -0.17 7.49
N LEU A 103 -1.84 1.03 8.08
CA LEU A 103 -2.13 1.26 9.49
C LEU A 103 -3.63 1.43 9.79
N ASP A 104 -4.42 1.71 8.77
CA ASP A 104 -5.82 2.13 8.88
C ASP A 104 -6.79 1.20 8.17
N GLU A 105 -6.31 0.19 7.44
CA GLU A 105 -7.20 -0.73 6.74
C GLU A 105 -6.73 -2.19 6.83
N ALA A 106 -7.70 -3.09 6.93
CA ALA A 106 -7.45 -4.52 6.96
C ALA A 106 -8.62 -5.32 6.38
N PHE A 107 -8.30 -6.50 5.82
CA PHE A 107 -9.27 -7.56 5.60
C PHE A 107 -9.37 -8.47 6.81
N LEU A 108 -10.58 -8.91 7.11
CA LEU A 108 -10.91 -9.91 8.12
C LEU A 108 -11.67 -11.05 7.45
N ASP A 109 -11.21 -12.27 7.59
CA ASP A 109 -12.01 -13.44 7.27
C ASP A 109 -12.76 -13.86 8.53
N VAL A 110 -14.08 -13.71 8.49
CA VAL A 110 -15.00 -14.05 9.60
C VAL A 110 -15.92 -15.20 9.23
N THR A 111 -15.51 -16.02 8.24
CA THR A 111 -16.25 -17.22 7.84
C THR A 111 -16.50 -18.11 9.03
N GLU A 112 -15.46 -18.35 9.80
CA GLU A 112 -15.50 -18.90 11.17
C GLU A 112 -15.00 -17.80 12.11
N ASN A 113 -15.82 -17.39 13.08
CA ASN A 113 -15.47 -16.29 13.97
C ASN A 113 -15.60 -16.70 15.44
N LYS A 114 -14.83 -16.04 16.30
CA LYS A 114 -14.68 -16.38 17.72
C LYS A 114 -15.96 -16.18 18.58
N LYS A 115 -16.95 -15.46 18.05
CA LYS A 115 -18.18 -15.13 18.78
C LYS A 115 -19.42 -15.87 18.24
N ASP A 116 -19.24 -16.78 17.30
CA ASP A 116 -20.31 -17.53 16.64
C ASP A 116 -21.43 -16.64 16.07
N ILE A 117 -21.07 -15.42 15.65
CA ILE A 117 -22.01 -14.48 15.01
C ILE A 117 -22.25 -14.94 13.57
N SER A 118 -23.50 -15.21 13.25
CA SER A 118 -23.88 -15.79 11.96
C SER A 118 -23.74 -14.81 10.79
N LEU A 119 -23.96 -13.51 10.99
CA LEU A 119 -23.95 -12.51 9.94
C LEU A 119 -22.70 -11.62 10.03
N ALA A 120 -21.87 -11.62 8.97
CA ALA A 120 -20.68 -10.77 8.91
C ALA A 120 -21.00 -9.26 9.01
N VAL A 121 -22.18 -8.83 8.55
CA VAL A 121 -22.62 -7.45 8.68
C VAL A 121 -22.81 -7.02 10.14
N ASP A 122 -23.22 -7.93 11.01
CA ASP A 122 -23.38 -7.61 12.44
C ASP A 122 -22.01 -7.52 13.12
N ILE A 123 -21.05 -8.39 12.76
CA ILE A 123 -19.66 -8.24 13.17
C ILE A 123 -19.10 -6.88 12.74
N ALA A 124 -19.32 -6.46 11.49
CA ALA A 124 -18.88 -5.17 11.01
C ALA A 124 -19.48 -3.99 11.76
N LYS A 125 -20.77 -4.06 12.15
CA LYS A 125 -21.43 -3.06 13.00
C LYS A 125 -20.80 -2.99 14.40
N GLU A 126 -20.58 -4.14 15.03
CA GLU A 126 -19.96 -4.20 16.36
C GLU A 126 -18.53 -3.63 16.34
N ILE A 127 -17.72 -3.99 15.34
CA ILE A 127 -16.37 -3.45 15.17
C ILE A 127 -16.40 -1.93 15.03
N LYS A 128 -17.24 -1.40 14.15
CA LYS A 128 -17.40 0.07 13.96
C LYS A 128 -17.85 0.75 15.25
N GLN A 129 -18.78 0.16 15.98
CA GLN A 129 -19.27 0.68 17.26
C GLN A 129 -18.13 0.71 18.30
N LYS A 130 -17.38 -0.37 18.45
CA LYS A 130 -16.25 -0.44 19.39
C LYS A 130 -15.16 0.57 19.05
N ILE A 131 -14.79 0.71 17.78
CA ILE A 131 -13.86 1.75 17.34
C ILE A 131 -14.35 3.14 17.77
N ARG A 132 -15.63 3.42 17.61
CA ARG A 132 -16.22 4.71 18.01
C ARG A 132 -16.20 4.91 19.52
N GLU A 133 -16.61 3.92 20.30
CA GLU A 133 -16.72 4.01 21.75
C GLU A 133 -15.36 4.03 22.45
N GLN A 134 -14.43 3.16 22.02
CA GLN A 134 -13.13 3.01 22.69
C GLN A 134 -12.09 3.99 22.19
N LEU A 135 -12.11 4.34 20.90
CA LEU A 135 -11.07 5.14 20.26
C LEU A 135 -11.53 6.55 19.84
N ASN A 136 -12.85 6.82 19.91
CA ASN A 136 -13.47 8.06 19.44
C ASN A 136 -13.07 8.38 17.99
N LEU A 137 -13.06 7.35 17.13
CA LEU A 137 -12.75 7.42 15.71
C LEU A 137 -13.88 6.77 14.91
N VAL A 138 -13.89 7.01 13.60
CA VAL A 138 -14.89 6.48 12.69
C VAL A 138 -14.22 5.60 11.63
N ALA A 139 -14.83 4.45 11.33
CA ALA A 139 -14.43 3.55 10.29
C ALA A 139 -15.58 3.28 9.32
N SER A 140 -15.24 3.01 8.07
CA SER A 140 -16.16 2.47 7.08
C SER A 140 -15.89 0.97 6.88
N ALA A 141 -16.94 0.19 6.63
CA ALA A 141 -16.85 -1.25 6.47
C ALA A 141 -17.53 -1.72 5.18
N GLY A 142 -16.88 -2.64 4.50
CA GLY A 142 -17.43 -3.38 3.38
C GLY A 142 -17.50 -4.87 3.68
N VAL A 143 -18.63 -5.48 3.37
CA VAL A 143 -18.87 -6.91 3.62
C VAL A 143 -19.19 -7.60 2.31
N SER A 144 -18.51 -8.71 2.01
CA SER A 144 -18.82 -9.53 0.85
C SER A 144 -18.23 -10.95 1.01
N TYR A 145 -18.31 -11.75 -0.05
CA TYR A 145 -17.81 -13.13 -0.08
C TYR A 145 -16.37 -13.23 -0.61
N ASN A 146 -15.76 -12.13 -1.04
CA ASN A 146 -14.36 -12.07 -1.45
C ASN A 146 -13.72 -10.70 -1.15
N ARG A 147 -12.40 -10.62 -1.25
CA ARG A 147 -11.60 -9.44 -0.91
C ARG A 147 -11.90 -8.25 -1.83
N PHE A 148 -11.98 -8.52 -3.14
CA PHE A 148 -12.23 -7.48 -4.15
C PHE A 148 -13.51 -6.71 -3.85
N LEU A 149 -14.61 -7.41 -3.66
CA LEU A 149 -15.91 -6.78 -3.39
C LEU A 149 -15.99 -6.15 -1.99
N ALA A 150 -15.40 -6.78 -0.97
CA ALA A 150 -15.35 -6.20 0.37
C ALA A 150 -14.59 -4.87 0.38
N LYS A 151 -13.45 -4.77 -0.35
CA LYS A 151 -12.68 -3.52 -0.47
C LYS A 151 -13.49 -2.41 -1.15
N ILE A 152 -14.15 -2.71 -2.26
CA ILE A 152 -14.96 -1.74 -2.98
C ILE A 152 -16.17 -1.31 -2.14
N ALA A 153 -16.81 -2.26 -1.45
CA ALA A 153 -17.95 -1.97 -0.58
C ALA A 153 -17.60 -1.00 0.55
N SER A 154 -16.39 -1.09 1.14
CA SER A 154 -15.96 -0.18 2.21
C SER A 154 -15.80 1.27 1.75
N ASP A 155 -15.50 1.49 0.46
CA ASP A 155 -15.35 2.82 -0.11
C ASP A 155 -16.67 3.44 -0.61
N TYR A 156 -17.71 2.60 -0.81
CA TYR A 156 -18.94 3.01 -1.53
C TYR A 156 -19.79 4.06 -0.80
N ARG A 157 -19.76 4.08 0.55
CA ARG A 157 -20.60 4.99 1.36
C ARG A 157 -19.79 5.77 2.41
N LYS A 158 -18.51 6.04 2.17
CA LYS A 158 -17.69 6.87 3.07
C LYS A 158 -18.22 8.30 3.19
N PRO A 159 -18.15 8.94 4.36
CA PRO A 159 -17.65 8.43 5.65
C PRO A 159 -18.70 7.64 6.43
N ASP A 160 -18.24 6.91 7.46
CA ASP A 160 -19.06 6.09 8.37
C ASP A 160 -19.92 5.04 7.65
N GLY A 161 -19.46 4.62 6.47
CA GLY A 161 -20.20 3.71 5.60
C GLY A 161 -20.25 2.29 6.16
N LEU A 162 -21.34 1.58 5.82
CA LEU A 162 -21.46 0.15 5.90
C LEU A 162 -22.19 -0.33 4.66
N CYS A 163 -21.51 -1.14 3.87
CA CYS A 163 -22.06 -1.64 2.61
C CYS A 163 -21.82 -3.15 2.51
N THR A 164 -22.87 -3.89 2.18
CA THR A 164 -22.80 -5.34 1.91
C THR A 164 -23.10 -5.58 0.44
N ILE A 165 -22.26 -6.35 -0.23
CA ILE A 165 -22.48 -6.82 -1.61
C ILE A 165 -22.71 -8.32 -1.56
N HIS A 166 -23.96 -8.74 -1.78
CA HIS A 166 -24.35 -10.14 -1.83
C HIS A 166 -24.02 -10.78 -3.20
N PRO A 167 -23.80 -12.09 -3.26
CA PRO A 167 -23.46 -12.80 -4.51
C PRO A 167 -24.43 -12.54 -5.65
N GLU A 168 -25.73 -12.53 -5.36
CA GLU A 168 -26.80 -12.32 -6.34
C GLU A 168 -26.74 -10.93 -6.96
N GLN A 169 -26.21 -9.94 -6.24
CA GLN A 169 -26.10 -8.54 -6.66
C GLN A 169 -24.72 -8.19 -7.25
N ALA A 170 -23.74 -9.07 -7.05
CA ALA A 170 -22.32 -8.78 -7.33
C ALA A 170 -22.07 -8.44 -8.81
N LEU A 171 -22.65 -9.23 -9.72
CA LEU A 171 -22.42 -9.03 -11.15
C LEU A 171 -23.04 -7.73 -11.67
N ASP A 172 -24.23 -7.37 -11.19
CA ASP A 172 -24.90 -6.12 -11.55
C ASP A 172 -24.19 -4.90 -10.94
N PHE A 173 -23.71 -5.04 -9.70
CA PHE A 173 -22.91 -4.02 -9.05
C PHE A 173 -21.60 -3.76 -9.83
N ILE A 174 -20.84 -4.84 -10.14
CA ILE A 174 -19.59 -4.75 -10.88
C ILE A 174 -19.83 -4.15 -12.28
N ALA A 175 -20.93 -4.52 -12.97
CA ALA A 175 -21.23 -4.04 -14.31
C ALA A 175 -21.29 -2.51 -14.40
N ARG A 176 -21.80 -1.86 -13.35
CA ARG A 176 -21.97 -0.39 -13.25
C ARG A 176 -20.75 0.33 -12.67
N LEU A 177 -19.80 -0.42 -12.07
CA LEU A 177 -18.66 0.15 -11.39
C LEU A 177 -17.73 0.82 -12.41
N PRO A 178 -17.39 2.11 -12.26
CA PRO A 178 -16.38 2.78 -13.07
C PRO A 178 -15.03 2.06 -12.93
N ILE A 179 -14.26 2.02 -14.03
CA ILE A 179 -13.00 1.24 -14.03
C ILE A 179 -11.98 1.78 -13.03
N GLU A 180 -12.00 3.07 -12.75
CA GLU A 180 -11.14 3.72 -11.74
C GLU A 180 -11.43 3.25 -10.31
N SER A 181 -12.62 2.72 -10.07
CA SER A 181 -13.04 2.19 -8.78
C SER A 181 -12.67 0.72 -8.58
N PHE A 182 -12.10 0.07 -9.60
CA PHE A 182 -11.59 -1.29 -9.44
C PHE A 182 -10.34 -1.29 -8.58
N TRP A 183 -10.35 -2.09 -7.53
CA TRP A 183 -9.17 -2.25 -6.69
C TRP A 183 -7.95 -2.71 -7.49
N GLY A 184 -6.85 -1.98 -7.39
CA GLY A 184 -5.63 -2.20 -8.17
C GLY A 184 -5.56 -1.45 -9.51
N VAL A 185 -6.62 -0.73 -9.89
CA VAL A 185 -6.61 0.13 -11.08
C VAL A 185 -6.26 1.56 -10.68
N GLY A 186 -4.99 1.91 -10.83
CA GLY A 186 -4.53 3.30 -10.66
C GLY A 186 -4.76 4.17 -11.91
N PRO A 187 -4.50 5.50 -11.84
CA PRO A 187 -4.78 6.43 -12.94
C PRO A 187 -4.14 6.05 -14.28
N VAL A 188 -2.91 5.51 -14.25
CA VAL A 188 -2.19 5.07 -15.47
C VAL A 188 -2.90 3.87 -16.10
N THR A 189 -3.29 2.89 -15.29
CA THR A 189 -4.00 1.70 -15.75
C THR A 189 -5.40 2.07 -16.27
N ALA A 190 -6.13 2.93 -15.55
CA ALA A 190 -7.44 3.42 -15.98
C ALA A 190 -7.34 4.12 -17.34
N LYS A 191 -6.37 5.02 -17.53
CA LYS A 191 -6.14 5.67 -18.82
C LYS A 191 -5.87 4.66 -19.95
N LYS A 192 -5.07 3.62 -19.69
CA LYS A 192 -4.82 2.55 -20.66
C LYS A 192 -6.08 1.76 -20.97
N MET A 193 -6.91 1.46 -19.96
CA MET A 193 -8.20 0.79 -20.14
C MET A 193 -9.17 1.63 -20.97
N HIS A 194 -9.24 2.95 -20.71
CA HIS A 194 -10.07 3.87 -21.51
C HIS A 194 -9.68 3.89 -22.99
N LEU A 195 -8.38 3.89 -23.30
CA LEU A 195 -7.88 3.80 -24.68
C LEU A 195 -8.30 2.50 -25.38
N LEU A 196 -8.56 1.42 -24.62
CA LEU A 196 -9.09 0.15 -25.11
C LEU A 196 -10.62 0.09 -25.11
N GLY A 197 -11.32 1.21 -24.83
CA GLY A 197 -12.79 1.27 -24.76
C GLY A 197 -13.36 0.66 -23.49
N ILE A 198 -12.57 0.47 -22.43
CA ILE A 198 -13.00 -0.13 -21.17
C ILE A 198 -13.19 0.99 -20.13
N HIS A 199 -14.45 1.35 -19.83
CA HIS A 199 -14.81 2.43 -18.90
C HIS A 199 -15.51 1.92 -17.63
N ASN A 200 -16.01 0.67 -17.65
CA ASN A 200 -16.72 0.08 -16.51
C ASN A 200 -16.58 -1.45 -16.48
N GLY A 201 -17.07 -2.06 -15.41
CA GLY A 201 -16.98 -3.49 -15.21
C GLY A 201 -17.71 -4.32 -16.25
N LEU A 202 -18.81 -3.83 -16.86
CA LEU A 202 -19.50 -4.55 -17.93
C LEU A 202 -18.62 -4.67 -19.18
N GLN A 203 -17.95 -3.57 -19.56
CA GLN A 203 -17.05 -3.56 -20.71
C GLN A 203 -15.82 -4.41 -20.44
N LEU A 204 -15.25 -4.33 -19.21
CA LEU A 204 -14.13 -5.20 -18.81
C LEU A 204 -14.51 -6.68 -18.87
N ARG A 205 -15.72 -7.07 -18.44
CA ARG A 205 -16.21 -8.44 -18.49
C ARG A 205 -16.35 -8.98 -19.92
N LYS A 206 -16.60 -8.13 -20.91
CA LYS A 206 -16.68 -8.51 -22.32
C LYS A 206 -15.31 -8.80 -22.96
N CYS A 207 -14.22 -8.39 -22.33
CA CYS A 207 -12.87 -8.65 -22.82
C CYS A 207 -12.48 -10.12 -22.62
N SER A 208 -11.67 -10.65 -23.52
CA SER A 208 -11.09 -11.99 -23.36
C SER A 208 -9.92 -11.98 -22.39
N LEU A 209 -9.59 -13.13 -21.82
CA LEU A 209 -8.43 -13.31 -20.92
C LEU A 209 -7.13 -12.99 -21.68
N GLU A 210 -7.01 -13.46 -22.93
CA GLU A 210 -5.82 -13.26 -23.77
C GLU A 210 -5.57 -11.77 -24.01
N MET A 211 -6.63 -11.02 -24.35
CA MET A 211 -6.53 -9.56 -24.57
C MET A 211 -6.09 -8.86 -23.30
N LEU A 212 -6.68 -9.17 -22.15
CA LEU A 212 -6.33 -8.52 -20.88
C LEU A 212 -4.92 -8.90 -20.42
N THR A 213 -4.49 -10.14 -20.58
CA THR A 213 -3.13 -10.58 -20.23
C THR A 213 -2.07 -10.00 -21.17
N ALA A 214 -2.36 -9.86 -22.46
CA ALA A 214 -1.47 -9.22 -23.43
C ALA A 214 -1.20 -7.73 -23.06
N HIS A 215 -2.23 -7.02 -22.59
CA HIS A 215 -2.10 -5.60 -22.24
C HIS A 215 -1.63 -5.33 -20.81
N PHE A 216 -1.99 -6.18 -19.85
CA PHE A 216 -1.79 -5.91 -18.41
C PHE A 216 -0.99 -7.00 -17.68
N GLY A 217 -0.49 -8.02 -18.39
CA GLY A 217 0.27 -9.13 -17.81
C GLY A 217 -0.54 -9.88 -16.75
N LYS A 218 0.10 -10.23 -15.64
CA LYS A 218 -0.55 -10.94 -14.51
C LYS A 218 -1.77 -10.19 -13.95
N ALA A 219 -1.74 -8.85 -13.96
CA ALA A 219 -2.88 -8.06 -13.51
C ALA A 219 -4.10 -8.21 -14.42
N GLY A 220 -3.89 -8.50 -15.71
CA GLY A 220 -4.97 -8.76 -16.68
C GLY A 220 -5.82 -9.97 -16.30
N ALA A 221 -5.20 -11.06 -15.83
CA ALA A 221 -5.92 -12.23 -15.35
C ALA A 221 -6.76 -11.89 -14.11
N LEU A 222 -6.20 -11.14 -13.17
CA LEU A 222 -6.94 -10.68 -11.99
C LEU A 222 -8.13 -9.79 -12.37
N TYR A 223 -7.97 -8.87 -13.32
CA TYR A 223 -9.07 -8.00 -13.78
C TYR A 223 -10.16 -8.82 -14.47
N TYR A 224 -9.78 -9.85 -15.23
CA TYR A 224 -10.72 -10.78 -15.85
C TYR A 224 -11.59 -11.49 -14.81
N GLU A 225 -11.01 -12.05 -13.77
CA GLU A 225 -11.70 -12.73 -12.67
C GLU A 225 -12.56 -11.76 -11.87
N CYS A 226 -11.98 -10.64 -11.39
CA CYS A 226 -12.70 -9.63 -10.61
C CYS A 226 -13.94 -9.08 -11.36
N SER A 227 -13.87 -8.89 -12.69
CA SER A 227 -15.02 -8.44 -13.47
C SER A 227 -16.18 -9.44 -13.49
N ARG A 228 -15.91 -10.71 -13.15
CA ARG A 228 -16.86 -11.83 -13.03
C ARG A 228 -17.26 -12.14 -11.59
N GLY A 229 -16.84 -11.27 -10.64
CA GLY A 229 -17.11 -11.46 -9.22
C GLY A 229 -16.26 -12.54 -8.55
N ILE A 230 -15.19 -12.99 -9.21
CA ILE A 230 -14.29 -14.04 -8.73
C ILE A 230 -13.04 -13.40 -8.15
N ASP A 231 -12.72 -13.72 -6.90
CA ASP A 231 -11.45 -13.45 -6.23
C ASP A 231 -11.21 -14.54 -5.18
N GLU A 232 -10.45 -15.55 -5.57
CA GLU A 232 -10.19 -16.72 -4.73
C GLU A 232 -9.03 -16.49 -3.74
N ARG A 233 -8.32 -15.37 -3.83
CA ARG A 233 -7.20 -15.07 -2.92
C ARG A 233 -7.69 -15.13 -1.47
N PRO A 234 -7.00 -15.86 -0.58
CA PRO A 234 -7.33 -15.89 0.84
C PRO A 234 -6.99 -14.55 1.50
N VAL A 235 -7.51 -14.33 2.71
CA VAL A 235 -7.00 -13.31 3.63
C VAL A 235 -5.73 -13.86 4.28
N GLU A 236 -4.59 -13.20 4.06
CA GLU A 236 -3.27 -13.65 4.50
C GLU A 236 -2.91 -13.01 5.83
N ALA A 237 -3.06 -13.76 6.93
CA ALA A 237 -2.73 -13.28 8.27
C ALA A 237 -1.21 -13.09 8.49
N ILE A 238 -0.39 -13.82 7.76
CA ILE A 238 1.06 -13.77 7.87
C ILE A 238 1.64 -13.20 6.57
N ARG A 239 2.33 -12.07 6.68
CA ARG A 239 3.03 -11.46 5.55
C ARG A 239 4.52 -11.44 5.79
N ILE A 240 5.25 -12.23 5.01
CA ILE A 240 6.71 -12.21 5.03
C ILE A 240 7.21 -10.91 4.35
N ARG A 241 8.03 -10.16 5.07
CA ARG A 241 8.63 -8.93 4.54
C ARG A 241 9.72 -9.25 3.52
N LYS A 242 9.57 -8.76 2.29
CA LYS A 242 10.51 -9.02 1.19
C LYS A 242 11.63 -7.98 1.06
N SER A 243 11.46 -6.79 1.64
CA SER A 243 12.47 -5.73 1.59
C SER A 243 12.30 -4.71 2.72
N ILE A 244 13.37 -4.03 3.07
CA ILE A 244 13.38 -2.81 3.89
C ILE A 244 14.16 -1.74 3.13
N GLY A 245 13.63 -0.53 3.10
CA GLY A 245 14.28 0.60 2.49
C GLY A 245 13.94 1.93 3.18
N CYS A 246 14.72 2.92 2.83
CA CYS A 246 14.45 4.32 3.14
C CYS A 246 14.79 5.18 1.92
N GLU A 247 14.12 6.30 1.81
CA GLU A 247 14.39 7.29 0.77
C GLU A 247 14.20 8.69 1.33
N ARG A 248 15.00 9.62 0.84
CA ARG A 248 14.96 11.02 1.25
C ARG A 248 14.76 11.90 0.04
N THR A 249 13.68 12.68 0.02
CA THR A 249 13.53 13.80 -0.90
C THR A 249 14.34 14.97 -0.35
N LEU A 250 15.28 15.48 -1.14
CA LEU A 250 16.18 16.56 -0.75
C LEU A 250 15.44 17.90 -0.75
N GLU A 251 15.83 18.83 0.11
CA GLU A 251 15.23 20.18 0.14
C GLU A 251 15.48 20.93 -1.16
N ARG A 252 16.67 20.76 -1.75
CA ARG A 252 17.07 21.29 -3.08
C ARG A 252 17.67 20.17 -3.91
N ASP A 253 17.57 20.32 -5.22
CA ASP A 253 18.24 19.39 -6.12
C ASP A 253 19.75 19.57 -6.06
N ILE A 254 20.49 18.47 -6.04
CA ILE A 254 21.96 18.47 -5.93
C ILE A 254 22.60 17.75 -7.11
N SER A 255 23.74 18.29 -7.59
CA SER A 255 24.57 17.70 -8.66
C SER A 255 26.04 17.56 -8.24
N ALA A 256 26.46 18.25 -7.16
CA ALA A 256 27.82 18.13 -6.66
C ALA A 256 28.05 16.72 -6.05
N ARG A 257 29.05 16.00 -6.56
CA ARG A 257 29.37 14.62 -6.15
C ARG A 257 29.58 14.49 -4.64
N SER A 258 30.24 15.46 -3.99
CA SER A 258 30.44 15.48 -2.55
C SER A 258 29.12 15.53 -1.78
N SER A 259 28.18 16.38 -2.21
CA SER A 259 26.86 16.51 -1.60
C SER A 259 26.04 15.21 -1.77
N VAL A 260 26.09 14.60 -2.94
CA VAL A 260 25.40 13.33 -3.21
C VAL A 260 25.94 12.20 -2.33
N ILE A 261 27.27 12.13 -2.12
CA ILE A 261 27.90 11.12 -1.25
C ILE A 261 27.51 11.34 0.20
N ILE A 262 27.39 12.57 0.67
CA ILE A 262 26.95 12.91 2.03
C ILE A 262 25.52 12.43 2.25
N GLU A 263 24.61 12.75 1.32
CA GLU A 263 23.21 12.30 1.44
C GLU A 263 23.07 10.78 1.32
N LEU A 264 23.87 10.14 0.45
CA LEU A 264 23.94 8.68 0.35
C LEU A 264 24.38 8.04 1.67
N TYR A 265 25.36 8.65 2.36
CA TYR A 265 25.80 8.20 3.69
C TYR A 265 24.67 8.30 4.71
N HIS A 266 23.94 9.42 4.78
CA HIS A 266 22.81 9.58 5.69
C HIS A 266 21.72 8.54 5.45
N VAL A 267 21.39 8.27 4.18
CA VAL A 267 20.40 7.24 3.80
C VAL A 267 20.91 5.84 4.16
N ALA A 268 22.23 5.57 4.00
CA ALA A 268 22.80 4.28 4.38
C ALA A 268 22.75 4.04 5.89
N VAL A 269 23.06 5.05 6.71
CA VAL A 269 22.95 4.97 8.19
C VAL A 269 21.51 4.68 8.58
N GLU A 270 20.55 5.44 8.05
CA GLU A 270 19.12 5.24 8.34
C GLU A 270 18.65 3.84 7.91
N LEU A 271 19.13 3.33 6.78
CA LEU A 271 18.81 1.98 6.31
C LEU A 271 19.28 0.91 7.32
N ILE A 272 20.54 1.02 7.81
CA ILE A 272 21.09 0.07 8.79
C ILE A 272 20.26 0.08 10.08
N GLU A 273 19.90 1.25 10.60
CA GLU A 273 19.03 1.34 11.79
C GLU A 273 17.68 0.64 11.58
N ARG A 274 17.09 0.78 10.38
CA ARG A 274 15.82 0.11 10.04
C ARG A 274 15.98 -1.40 9.92
N LEU A 275 17.07 -1.88 9.33
CA LEU A 275 17.37 -3.30 9.20
C LEU A 275 17.53 -3.95 10.58
N GLN A 276 18.33 -3.33 11.47
CA GLN A 276 18.57 -3.80 12.84
C GLN A 276 17.29 -3.82 13.67
N ARG A 277 16.49 -2.74 13.62
CA ARG A 277 15.21 -2.65 14.37
C ARG A 277 14.21 -3.74 13.99
N LYS A 278 14.31 -4.27 12.77
CA LYS A 278 13.40 -5.29 12.23
C LYS A 278 14.02 -6.66 12.08
N ASP A 279 15.26 -6.81 12.51
CA ASP A 279 16.08 -8.03 12.32
C ASP A 279 15.98 -8.57 10.89
N PHE A 280 16.04 -7.66 9.91
CA PHE A 280 15.89 -8.03 8.51
C PHE A 280 17.25 -8.29 7.88
N LYS A 281 17.41 -9.46 7.29
CA LYS A 281 18.64 -9.93 6.64
C LYS A 281 18.36 -10.20 5.17
N GLY A 282 18.94 -9.40 4.30
CA GLY A 282 18.85 -9.56 2.86
C GLY A 282 20.22 -9.37 2.21
N ASN A 283 20.36 -9.77 0.96
CA ASN A 283 21.65 -9.76 0.26
C ASN A 283 21.65 -8.92 -1.03
N THR A 284 20.54 -8.31 -1.42
CA THR A 284 20.45 -7.45 -2.60
C THR A 284 20.27 -6.00 -2.18
N LEU A 285 21.27 -5.15 -2.49
CA LEU A 285 21.18 -3.70 -2.32
C LEU A 285 20.64 -3.06 -3.59
N THR A 286 19.65 -2.20 -3.45
CA THR A 286 19.10 -1.38 -4.54
C THR A 286 19.27 0.10 -4.22
N LEU A 287 19.95 0.84 -5.10
CA LEU A 287 19.99 2.30 -5.13
C LEU A 287 18.84 2.80 -6.00
N LYS A 288 18.08 3.76 -5.50
CA LYS A 288 17.03 4.49 -6.21
C LYS A 288 17.43 5.96 -6.29
N ILE A 289 17.45 6.51 -7.50
CA ILE A 289 17.64 7.93 -7.74
C ILE A 289 16.44 8.47 -8.50
N LYS A 290 15.91 9.59 -8.05
CA LYS A 290 14.92 10.38 -8.78
C LYS A 290 15.52 11.75 -9.08
N PHE A 291 15.44 12.18 -10.33
CA PHE A 291 15.97 13.45 -10.80
C PHE A 291 14.97 14.60 -10.65
N HIS A 292 15.41 15.82 -10.94
CA HIS A 292 14.63 17.05 -10.85
C HIS A 292 13.36 17.03 -11.72
N ASP A 293 13.43 16.36 -12.88
CA ASP A 293 12.33 16.18 -13.84
C ASP A 293 11.37 15.01 -13.47
N PHE A 294 11.55 14.42 -12.30
CA PHE A 294 10.84 13.24 -11.80
C PHE A 294 11.10 11.92 -12.54
N SER A 295 12.00 11.90 -13.53
CA SER A 295 12.53 10.64 -14.05
C SER A 295 13.25 9.88 -12.94
N GLN A 296 13.21 8.53 -13.01
CA GLN A 296 13.71 7.68 -11.95
C GLN A 296 14.50 6.52 -12.50
N ILE A 297 15.59 6.20 -11.85
CA ILE A 297 16.39 5.01 -12.13
C ILE A 297 16.60 4.19 -10.86
N THR A 298 16.80 2.89 -11.03
CA THR A 298 17.24 1.98 -9.98
C THR A 298 18.45 1.19 -10.46
N ARG A 299 19.36 0.87 -9.53
CA ARG A 299 20.51 -0.01 -9.76
C ARG A 299 20.60 -0.97 -8.60
N SER A 300 20.81 -2.25 -8.87
CA SER A 300 20.83 -3.29 -7.83
C SER A 300 22.10 -4.13 -7.95
N LEU A 301 22.58 -4.58 -6.81
CA LEU A 301 23.71 -5.50 -6.69
C LEU A 301 23.40 -6.55 -5.64
N THR A 302 23.54 -7.83 -6.00
CA THR A 302 23.34 -8.97 -5.08
C THR A 302 24.69 -9.49 -4.62
N GLN A 303 24.82 -9.73 -3.32
CA GLN A 303 26.02 -10.27 -2.67
C GLN A 303 25.76 -11.67 -2.15
N SER A 304 26.84 -12.43 -1.92
CA SER A 304 26.74 -13.73 -1.25
C SER A 304 26.48 -13.60 0.25
N GLN A 305 26.82 -12.46 0.84
CA GLN A 305 26.70 -12.18 2.27
C GLN A 305 25.54 -11.22 2.56
N GLU A 306 25.00 -11.31 3.76
CA GLU A 306 23.93 -10.42 4.24
C GLU A 306 24.43 -8.98 4.43
N LEU A 307 23.56 -8.03 4.10
CA LEU A 307 23.84 -6.60 4.12
C LEU A 307 23.27 -5.97 5.40
N THR A 308 23.93 -6.21 6.53
CA THR A 308 23.45 -5.82 7.87
C THR A 308 24.25 -4.70 8.52
N THR A 309 25.39 -4.30 7.94
CA THR A 309 26.29 -3.28 8.50
C THR A 309 26.61 -2.18 7.51
N LEU A 310 26.95 -0.99 8.02
CA LEU A 310 27.32 0.16 7.19
C LEU A 310 28.55 -0.10 6.33
N ASP A 311 29.54 -0.81 6.88
CA ASP A 311 30.80 -1.15 6.18
C ASP A 311 30.56 -2.04 4.95
N ARG A 312 29.47 -2.80 4.93
CA ARG A 312 29.07 -3.61 3.76
C ARG A 312 28.19 -2.81 2.80
N VAL A 313 27.25 -2.02 3.30
CA VAL A 313 26.25 -1.31 2.49
C VAL A 313 26.86 -0.09 1.80
N LEU A 314 27.63 0.73 2.51
CA LEU A 314 28.10 2.02 1.97
C LEU A 314 29.07 1.88 0.78
N PRO A 315 30.05 0.97 0.78
CA PRO A 315 30.90 0.76 -0.41
C PRO A 315 30.10 0.34 -1.63
N LEU A 316 29.14 -0.58 -1.48
CA LEU A 316 28.27 -1.04 -2.56
C LEU A 316 27.35 0.05 -3.06
N ALA A 317 26.79 0.88 -2.17
CA ALA A 317 25.98 2.03 -2.55
C ALA A 317 26.77 3.06 -3.38
N LYS A 318 28.03 3.29 -3.00
CA LYS A 318 28.96 4.13 -3.78
C LYS A 318 29.31 3.51 -5.14
N GLU A 319 29.44 2.20 -5.23
CA GLU A 319 29.67 1.50 -6.49
C GLU A 319 28.46 1.63 -7.41
N LEU A 320 27.25 1.39 -6.90
CA LEU A 320 26.02 1.59 -7.67
C LEU A 320 25.85 3.05 -8.14
N LEU A 321 26.27 4.02 -7.31
CA LEU A 321 26.22 5.44 -7.68
C LEU A 321 27.18 5.79 -8.83
N LYS A 322 28.31 5.09 -9.00
CA LYS A 322 29.23 5.31 -10.13
C LYS A 322 28.55 5.03 -11.49
N CYS A 323 27.53 4.19 -11.52
CA CYS A 323 26.75 3.86 -12.71
C CYS A 323 25.63 4.87 -12.99
N VAL A 324 25.65 6.04 -12.35
CA VAL A 324 24.60 7.07 -12.47
C VAL A 324 25.25 8.38 -12.88
N GLU A 325 24.81 8.93 -13.99
CA GLU A 325 25.20 10.26 -14.44
C GLU A 325 24.21 11.30 -13.88
N PHE A 326 24.70 12.19 -13.02
CA PHE A 326 23.86 13.19 -12.35
C PHE A 326 24.43 14.61 -12.41
N GLU A 327 25.60 14.82 -12.99
CA GLU A 327 26.22 16.14 -13.09
C GLU A 327 25.37 17.11 -13.92
N GLN A 328 24.74 16.61 -14.99
CA GLN A 328 23.81 17.37 -15.83
C GLN A 328 22.33 17.14 -15.46
N HIS A 329 22.04 16.16 -14.61
CA HIS A 329 20.72 15.80 -14.12
C HIS A 329 20.66 15.85 -12.60
N PRO A 330 20.38 17.02 -12.00
CA PRO A 330 20.37 17.17 -10.56
C PRO A 330 19.42 16.18 -9.86
N ILE A 331 19.90 15.61 -8.75
CA ILE A 331 19.18 14.61 -7.96
C ILE A 331 18.20 15.29 -7.02
N ARG A 332 16.95 14.85 -7.07
CA ARG A 332 15.86 15.26 -6.20
C ARG A 332 15.65 14.31 -5.01
N LEU A 333 15.88 13.00 -5.20
CA LEU A 333 15.65 11.99 -4.18
C LEU A 333 16.70 10.90 -4.29
N ILE A 334 17.17 10.46 -3.13
CA ILE A 334 18.07 9.30 -2.99
C ILE A 334 17.40 8.28 -2.06
N GLY A 335 17.42 7.01 -2.45
CA GLY A 335 16.91 5.91 -1.64
C GLY A 335 17.81 4.69 -1.73
N LEU A 336 17.82 3.92 -0.65
CA LEU A 336 18.46 2.62 -0.56
C LEU A 336 17.47 1.59 -0.02
N SER A 337 17.52 0.36 -0.52
CA SER A 337 16.75 -0.75 0.04
C SER A 337 17.54 -2.04 -0.02
N VAL A 338 17.32 -2.88 0.99
CA VAL A 338 17.82 -4.26 1.04
C VAL A 338 16.66 -5.20 0.83
N SER A 339 16.82 -6.18 -0.03
CA SER A 339 15.82 -7.19 -0.38
C SER A 339 16.45 -8.57 -0.49
N ASN A 340 15.65 -9.56 -0.92
CA ASN A 340 16.04 -10.94 -1.08
C ASN A 340 16.55 -11.53 0.25
N PRO A 341 15.67 -11.61 1.28
CA PRO A 341 16.02 -12.34 2.49
C PRO A 341 16.27 -13.80 2.10
N LYS A 342 17.29 -14.42 2.69
CA LYS A 342 17.40 -15.88 2.61
C LYS A 342 16.13 -16.44 3.25
N GLU A 343 15.41 -17.29 2.52
CA GLU A 343 14.39 -18.12 3.14
C GLU A 343 15.13 -18.98 4.17
N GLU A 344 14.70 -18.92 5.43
CA GLU A 344 15.08 -19.95 6.39
C GLU A 344 14.60 -21.25 5.75
N ALA A 345 15.54 -22.12 5.43
CA ALA A 345 15.21 -23.41 4.85
C ALA A 345 14.27 -24.09 5.85
N ASP A 346 12.99 -24.19 5.48
CA ASP A 346 12.05 -25.05 6.17
C ASP A 346 12.65 -26.47 6.08
N GLU A 347 13.19 -26.99 7.17
CA GLU A 347 13.78 -28.32 7.25
C GLU A 347 12.77 -29.45 6.95
N GLN A 348 11.61 -29.12 6.43
CA GLN A 348 10.49 -30.06 6.17
C GLN A 348 10.03 -30.16 4.71
N HIS A 349 10.65 -29.50 3.74
CA HIS A 349 10.26 -29.70 2.34
C HIS A 349 11.40 -30.29 1.53
N GLY A 350 11.11 -31.49 1.03
CA GLY A 350 12.00 -32.41 0.36
C GLY A 350 12.90 -31.76 -0.70
N VAL A 351 14.09 -32.29 -0.75
CA VAL A 351 15.15 -32.00 -1.74
C VAL A 351 14.55 -32.06 -3.14
N TRP A 352 14.38 -30.92 -3.80
CA TRP A 352 14.13 -30.89 -5.23
C TRP A 352 15.45 -31.08 -5.95
N GLU A 353 15.71 -32.26 -6.46
CA GLU A 353 16.79 -32.51 -7.42
C GLU A 353 16.39 -31.94 -8.77
N GLN A 354 17.16 -30.99 -9.27
CA GLN A 354 17.06 -30.55 -10.66
C GLN A 354 17.62 -31.64 -11.56
N LEU A 355 16.74 -32.41 -12.20
CA LEU A 355 17.15 -33.36 -13.22
C LEU A 355 17.71 -32.58 -14.42
N SER A 356 19.00 -32.75 -14.68
CA SER A 356 19.61 -32.35 -15.93
C SER A 356 19.21 -33.36 -17.03
N PHE A 357 18.53 -32.90 -18.06
CA PHE A 357 18.32 -33.68 -19.28
C PHE A 357 19.54 -33.54 -20.17
N GLU A 358 20.28 -34.64 -20.35
CA GLU A 358 21.26 -34.77 -21.44
C GLU A 358 20.45 -35.02 -22.74
N PHE A 359 20.50 -34.07 -23.64
CA PHE A 359 20.06 -34.30 -25.02
C PHE A 359 21.18 -35.06 -25.72
N SER A 360 20.98 -36.33 -25.98
CA SER A 360 21.79 -37.09 -26.92
C SER A 360 21.44 -36.64 -28.35
N ASP A 361 22.46 -36.17 -29.07
CA ASP A 361 22.37 -35.84 -30.47
C ASP A 361 21.84 -37.04 -31.25
N TRP A 362 20.82 -36.77 -32.06
CA TRP A 362 20.36 -37.72 -33.08
C TRP A 362 21.08 -37.38 -34.38
N ASP A 363 21.93 -38.30 -34.86
CA ASP A 363 22.44 -38.35 -36.25
C ASP A 363 21.32 -38.44 -37.28
#